data_e1d3b68f634e7e1a3ccf06ea7119145c
#
_entry.id   e1d3b68f634e7e1a3ccf06ea7119145c
#
_cell.length_a   1.000
_cell.length_b   1.000
_cell.length_c   1.000
_cell.angle_alpha   90.00
_cell.angle_beta   90.00
_cell.angle_gamma   90.00
#
_symmetry.space_group_name_H-M   'P 1'
#
loop_
_entity.id
_entity.type
_entity.pdbx_description
1 polymer ?
#
loop_
_entity_poly.entity_id
_entity_poly.type
_entity_poly.pdbx_seq_one_letter_code
_entity_poly.pdbx_strand_id
1 'polypeptide(L)'
;MKKSFTVSGLVDSGTILDKPNPSVLTKFKDQSDFTSNTVLNIPLSKIQPNPYQPRRIFPEKEIEKLASSIEEVGLLQPIAVRKNGLTDTYQIIAGERRFKAYQQLNKKEIPGFVFVCDDGDLAVMAIVENVNREDLSDYEIGKAIRAVENLFPSKTKLAEACGFQREDMYRYFSFEELPSFLIEKLDENPRLLSRNASADIKRVLSKIGPENSELAISILKNAISLLEKNELDQTKIAQHISFSMKQSMLELDETITKRDEFIIDGLKIGYISTSPNGIIIKFSSGILDKEKKEQLQSLINNFLDEIIHKRKE
;
A
#
# COMPACT_ATOMS: atom_id res chain seq x y z
N MET A 1 -29.41 -32.22 -30.51
CA MET A 1 -28.76 -30.99 -30.93
C MET A 1 -27.85 -30.51 -29.81
N LYS A 2 -26.54 -30.70 -29.94
CA LYS A 2 -25.56 -30.26 -28.95
C LYS A 2 -25.27 -28.76 -29.23
N LYS A 3 -25.71 -27.86 -28.31
CA LYS A 3 -25.30 -26.46 -28.38
C LYS A 3 -23.88 -26.37 -27.81
N SER A 4 -22.92 -26.07 -28.67
CA SER A 4 -21.56 -25.72 -28.23
C SER A 4 -21.58 -24.33 -27.61
N PHE A 5 -21.24 -24.21 -26.36
CA PHE A 5 -20.97 -22.93 -25.70
C PHE A 5 -19.55 -22.49 -26.09
N THR A 6 -19.44 -21.38 -26.75
CA THR A 6 -18.16 -20.72 -27.05
C THR A 6 -17.85 -19.74 -25.92
N VAL A 7 -16.57 -19.63 -25.54
CA VAL A 7 -16.02 -18.75 -24.48
C VAL A 7 -16.33 -17.25 -24.71
N SER A 8 -16.76 -16.87 -25.93
CA SER A 8 -17.24 -15.52 -26.26
C SER A 8 -18.48 -15.09 -25.43
N GLY A 9 -19.24 -16.02 -24.87
CA GLY A 9 -20.42 -15.71 -24.04
C GLY A 9 -20.06 -15.24 -22.62
N LEU A 10 -18.82 -15.37 -22.16
CA LEU A 10 -18.36 -14.87 -20.87
C LEU A 10 -17.98 -13.39 -20.86
N VAL A 11 -17.84 -12.81 -22.05
CA VAL A 11 -17.42 -11.42 -22.24
C VAL A 11 -18.60 -10.48 -22.56
N ASP A 12 -19.74 -11.04 -23.02
CA ASP A 12 -20.88 -10.25 -23.55
C ASP A 12 -22.05 -10.02 -22.56
N SER A 13 -22.02 -10.60 -21.37
CA SER A 13 -23.02 -10.25 -20.35
C SER A 13 -22.52 -9.08 -19.50
N GLY A 14 -22.84 -7.88 -19.94
CA GLY A 14 -22.45 -6.57 -19.45
C GLY A 14 -22.70 -6.27 -17.97
N THR A 15 -22.10 -7.03 -17.10
CA THR A 15 -22.18 -6.79 -15.67
C THR A 15 -20.94 -7.30 -14.96
N ILE A 16 -19.74 -7.13 -15.34
CA ILE A 16 -18.59 -7.30 -14.39
C ILE A 16 -17.24 -6.84 -14.96
N LEU A 17 -17.13 -6.45 -16.20
CA LEU A 17 -15.82 -6.05 -16.72
C LEU A 17 -15.92 -4.76 -17.55
N ASP A 18 -16.26 -3.64 -16.92
CA ASP A 18 -15.87 -2.35 -17.47
C ASP A 18 -14.34 -2.23 -17.36
N LYS A 19 -13.69 -2.63 -18.46
CA LYS A 19 -12.26 -2.51 -18.77
C LYS A 19 -11.28 -3.28 -17.89
N PRO A 20 -11.22 -4.62 -17.95
CA PRO A 20 -9.98 -5.29 -17.63
C PRO A 20 -8.92 -4.89 -18.66
N ASN A 21 -7.70 -4.61 -18.17
CA ASN A 21 -6.58 -4.34 -19.06
C ASN A 21 -6.43 -5.51 -20.06
N PRO A 22 -6.53 -5.27 -21.38
CA PRO A 22 -6.51 -6.33 -22.40
C PRO A 22 -5.30 -7.27 -22.30
N SER A 23 -4.18 -6.78 -21.74
CA SER A 23 -2.94 -7.53 -21.64
C SER A 23 -3.00 -8.74 -20.70
N VAL A 24 -3.81 -8.70 -19.64
CA VAL A 24 -3.96 -9.84 -18.70
C VAL A 24 -4.86 -10.91 -19.33
N LEU A 25 -5.96 -10.50 -19.95
CA LEU A 25 -6.86 -11.43 -20.63
C LEU A 25 -6.27 -12.01 -21.92
N THR A 26 -5.41 -11.26 -22.66
CA THR A 26 -4.71 -11.77 -23.83
C THR A 26 -3.67 -12.81 -23.47
N LYS A 27 -2.97 -12.66 -22.34
CA LYS A 27 -2.01 -13.68 -21.88
C LYS A 27 -2.70 -15.04 -21.62
N PHE A 28 -3.96 -15.02 -21.19
CA PHE A 28 -4.78 -16.24 -21.01
C PHE A 28 -5.57 -16.65 -22.26
N LYS A 29 -5.73 -15.75 -23.25
CA LYS A 29 -6.38 -16.06 -24.55
C LYS A 29 -5.45 -16.79 -25.52
N ASP A 30 -4.15 -16.50 -25.48
CA ASP A 30 -3.16 -17.07 -26.41
C ASP A 30 -2.48 -18.33 -25.90
N GLN A 31 -2.67 -18.70 -24.63
CA GLN A 31 -2.20 -20.00 -24.14
C GLN A 31 -3.28 -21.05 -24.40
N SER A 32 -3.01 -21.89 -25.36
CA SER A 32 -3.69 -23.15 -25.67
C SER A 32 -3.70 -24.20 -24.51
N ASP A 33 -3.45 -23.74 -23.29
CA ASP A 33 -3.32 -24.53 -22.07
C ASP A 33 -4.63 -24.76 -21.31
N PHE A 34 -5.77 -24.50 -21.95
CA PHE A 34 -7.04 -25.05 -21.50
C PHE A 34 -7.00 -26.56 -21.70
N THR A 35 -6.78 -27.30 -20.64
CA THR A 35 -6.79 -28.77 -20.69
C THR A 35 -8.11 -29.36 -21.18
N SER A 36 -9.17 -28.59 -21.18
CA SER A 36 -10.38 -28.83 -22.00
C SER A 36 -11.36 -27.65 -21.92
N ASN A 37 -11.94 -27.25 -23.04
CA ASN A 37 -13.17 -26.45 -23.09
C ASN A 37 -14.39 -27.21 -22.53
N THR A 38 -14.18 -28.23 -21.70
CA THR A 38 -15.21 -29.13 -21.20
C THR A 38 -15.46 -28.82 -19.74
N VAL A 39 -16.72 -28.60 -19.39
CA VAL A 39 -17.15 -28.49 -18.00
C VAL A 39 -17.09 -29.87 -17.36
N LEU A 40 -16.39 -30.01 -16.27
CA LEU A 40 -16.28 -31.24 -15.49
C LEU A 40 -17.08 -31.11 -14.20
N ASN A 41 -17.69 -32.22 -13.76
CA ASN A 41 -18.26 -32.30 -12.42
C ASN A 41 -17.14 -32.63 -11.43
N ILE A 42 -16.81 -31.68 -10.55
CA ILE A 42 -15.69 -31.77 -9.62
C ILE A 42 -16.21 -32.06 -8.22
N PRO A 43 -15.74 -33.14 -7.56
CA PRO A 43 -16.14 -33.44 -6.20
C PRO A 43 -15.80 -32.30 -5.23
N LEU A 44 -16.78 -31.81 -4.47
CA LEU A 44 -16.58 -30.73 -3.51
C LEU A 44 -15.50 -31.06 -2.47
N SER A 45 -15.37 -32.34 -2.09
CA SER A 45 -14.34 -32.81 -1.16
C SER A 45 -12.89 -32.64 -1.67
N LYS A 46 -12.70 -32.48 -2.99
CA LYS A 46 -11.39 -32.27 -3.61
C LYS A 46 -11.08 -30.81 -3.87
N ILE A 47 -12.00 -29.89 -3.56
CA ILE A 47 -11.84 -28.46 -3.85
C ILE A 47 -11.35 -27.73 -2.59
N GLN A 48 -10.28 -26.97 -2.73
CA GLN A 48 -9.69 -26.13 -1.70
C GLN A 48 -9.86 -24.64 -2.05
N PRO A 49 -10.06 -23.76 -1.03
CA PRO A 49 -10.08 -22.32 -1.25
C PRO A 49 -8.76 -21.83 -1.85
N ASN A 50 -8.81 -20.68 -2.53
CA ASN A 50 -7.63 -19.99 -3.00
C ASN A 50 -6.84 -19.36 -1.82
N PRO A 51 -5.58 -19.73 -1.58
CA PRO A 51 -4.78 -19.18 -0.49
C PRO A 51 -4.49 -17.67 -0.65
N TYR A 52 -4.53 -17.15 -1.87
CA TYR A 52 -4.24 -15.76 -2.22
C TYR A 52 -5.50 -14.88 -2.27
N GLN A 53 -6.69 -15.43 -1.96
CA GLN A 53 -7.94 -14.67 -2.00
C GLN A 53 -8.00 -13.65 -0.84
N PRO A 54 -8.10 -12.35 -1.11
CA PRO A 54 -8.16 -11.31 -0.07
C PRO A 54 -9.43 -11.41 0.77
N ARG A 55 -10.56 -11.74 0.11
CA ARG A 55 -11.86 -11.83 0.76
C ARG A 55 -12.10 -13.23 1.33
N ARG A 56 -12.09 -13.32 2.66
CA ARG A 56 -12.36 -14.59 3.39
C ARG A 56 -13.76 -14.65 4.00
N ILE A 57 -14.40 -13.50 4.17
CA ILE A 57 -15.72 -13.42 4.82
C ILE A 57 -16.78 -13.14 3.76
N PHE A 58 -17.78 -13.98 3.70
CA PHE A 58 -18.95 -13.85 2.83
C PHE A 58 -20.20 -13.79 3.72
N PRO A 59 -21.07 -12.77 3.58
CA PRO A 59 -22.30 -12.68 4.35
C PRO A 59 -23.17 -13.92 4.13
N GLU A 60 -23.57 -14.58 5.20
CA GLU A 60 -24.34 -15.82 5.16
C GLU A 60 -25.63 -15.66 4.36
N LYS A 61 -26.35 -14.55 4.58
CA LYS A 61 -27.58 -14.22 3.84
C LYS A 61 -27.39 -14.13 2.32
N GLU A 62 -26.21 -13.73 1.85
CA GLU A 62 -25.92 -13.68 0.40
C GLU A 62 -25.67 -15.08 -0.17
N ILE A 63 -25.06 -15.97 0.62
CA ILE A 63 -24.87 -17.36 0.22
C ILE A 63 -26.19 -18.11 0.21
N GLU A 64 -27.06 -17.87 1.21
CA GLU A 64 -28.42 -18.46 1.26
C GLU A 64 -29.26 -18.07 0.05
N LYS A 65 -29.29 -16.76 -0.29
CA LYS A 65 -30.01 -16.31 -1.49
C LYS A 65 -29.48 -16.94 -2.77
N LEU A 66 -28.15 -17.07 -2.88
CA LEU A 66 -27.53 -17.72 -4.03
C LEU A 66 -27.83 -19.22 -4.06
N ALA A 67 -27.83 -19.89 -2.92
CA ALA A 67 -28.18 -21.32 -2.79
C ALA A 67 -29.62 -21.55 -3.24
N SER A 68 -30.60 -20.75 -2.77
CA SER A 68 -31.99 -20.86 -3.19
C SER A 68 -32.14 -20.67 -4.70
N SER A 69 -31.47 -19.66 -5.28
CA SER A 69 -31.49 -19.44 -6.73
C SER A 69 -30.89 -20.63 -7.51
N ILE A 70 -29.79 -21.21 -7.01
CA ILE A 70 -29.17 -22.39 -7.64
C ILE A 70 -30.08 -23.62 -7.54
N GLU A 71 -30.84 -23.73 -6.47
CA GLU A 71 -31.79 -24.83 -6.30
C GLU A 71 -32.96 -24.74 -7.29
N GLU A 72 -33.44 -23.53 -7.57
CA GLU A 72 -34.55 -23.27 -8.47
C GLU A 72 -34.19 -23.37 -9.96
N VAL A 73 -33.09 -22.74 -10.37
CA VAL A 73 -32.76 -22.60 -11.80
C VAL A 73 -31.47 -23.31 -12.21
N GLY A 74 -30.78 -23.92 -11.26
CA GLY A 74 -29.48 -24.56 -11.48
C GLY A 74 -28.32 -23.59 -11.51
N LEU A 75 -27.09 -24.10 -11.63
CA LEU A 75 -25.88 -23.31 -11.74
C LEU A 75 -25.71 -22.80 -13.16
N LEU A 76 -25.95 -21.51 -13.36
CA LEU A 76 -25.84 -20.89 -14.69
C LEU A 76 -24.39 -20.75 -15.16
N GLN A 77 -23.45 -20.57 -14.24
CA GLN A 77 -22.04 -20.36 -14.55
C GLN A 77 -21.16 -21.32 -13.72
N PRO A 78 -20.39 -22.23 -14.36
CA PRO A 78 -19.46 -23.12 -13.69
C PRO A 78 -18.40 -22.34 -12.90
N ILE A 79 -17.79 -22.97 -11.88
CA ILE A 79 -16.63 -22.42 -11.19
C ILE A 79 -15.38 -22.59 -12.04
N ALA A 80 -14.34 -21.79 -11.75
CA ALA A 80 -13.01 -21.96 -12.32
C ALA A 80 -12.07 -22.50 -11.25
N VAL A 81 -11.34 -23.57 -11.56
CA VAL A 81 -10.38 -24.19 -10.66
C VAL A 81 -9.09 -24.52 -11.40
N ARG A 82 -7.98 -24.63 -10.66
CA ARG A 82 -6.77 -25.29 -11.16
C ARG A 82 -6.55 -26.63 -10.46
N LYS A 83 -5.87 -27.55 -11.12
CA LYS A 83 -5.41 -28.78 -10.49
C LYS A 83 -4.15 -28.46 -9.67
N ASN A 84 -4.13 -28.89 -8.40
CA ASN A 84 -2.95 -28.76 -7.56
C ASN A 84 -1.95 -29.85 -7.97
N GLY A 85 -0.80 -29.46 -8.54
CA GLY A 85 0.10 -30.31 -9.33
C GLY A 85 0.59 -31.61 -8.66
N LEU A 86 0.66 -31.67 -7.32
CA LEU A 86 1.18 -32.83 -6.57
C LEU A 86 0.08 -33.66 -5.91
N THR A 87 -1.16 -33.15 -5.86
CA THR A 87 -2.29 -33.77 -5.18
C THR A 87 -3.46 -33.91 -6.13
N ASP A 88 -4.33 -34.90 -5.90
CA ASP A 88 -5.58 -35.02 -6.66
C ASP A 88 -6.65 -34.06 -6.11
N THR A 89 -6.26 -32.79 -5.89
CA THR A 89 -7.10 -31.71 -5.40
C THR A 89 -7.12 -30.53 -6.37
N TYR A 90 -8.10 -29.68 -6.21
CA TYR A 90 -8.29 -28.48 -7.03
C TYR A 90 -8.29 -27.24 -6.13
N GLN A 91 -7.78 -26.14 -6.64
CA GLN A 91 -7.86 -24.82 -5.97
C GLN A 91 -8.76 -23.89 -6.76
N ILE A 92 -9.62 -23.17 -6.07
CA ILE A 92 -10.58 -22.25 -6.70
C ILE A 92 -9.80 -21.06 -7.29
N ILE A 93 -10.02 -20.77 -8.56
CA ILE A 93 -9.60 -19.54 -9.23
C ILE A 93 -10.69 -18.48 -9.06
N ALA A 94 -11.93 -18.84 -9.40
CA ALA A 94 -13.11 -17.97 -9.30
C ALA A 94 -14.37 -18.77 -8.99
N GLY A 95 -15.29 -18.18 -8.22
CA GLY A 95 -16.58 -18.78 -7.91
C GLY A 95 -16.69 -19.30 -6.47
N GLU A 96 -15.96 -18.76 -5.49
CA GLU A 96 -16.03 -19.17 -4.09
C GLU A 96 -17.45 -19.10 -3.50
N ARG A 97 -18.25 -18.07 -3.84
CA ARG A 97 -19.66 -17.97 -3.39
C ARG A 97 -20.50 -19.13 -3.92
N ARG A 98 -20.30 -19.53 -5.18
CA ARG A 98 -20.99 -20.69 -5.80
C ARG A 98 -20.58 -22.00 -5.14
N PHE A 99 -19.30 -22.15 -4.84
CA PHE A 99 -18.78 -23.30 -4.09
C PHE A 99 -19.42 -23.40 -2.70
N LYS A 100 -19.47 -22.30 -1.94
CA LYS A 100 -20.13 -22.26 -0.62
C LYS A 100 -21.63 -22.54 -0.70
N ALA A 101 -22.33 -22.02 -1.71
CA ALA A 101 -23.74 -22.32 -1.92
C ALA A 101 -23.96 -23.82 -2.19
N TYR A 102 -23.09 -24.47 -2.97
CA TYR A 102 -23.15 -25.92 -3.22
C TYR A 102 -22.87 -26.74 -1.96
N GLN A 103 -21.96 -26.29 -1.10
CA GLN A 103 -21.70 -26.89 0.22
C GLN A 103 -22.98 -26.82 1.09
N GLN A 104 -23.62 -25.64 1.13
CA GLN A 104 -24.85 -25.43 1.91
C GLN A 104 -26.01 -26.30 1.40
N LEU A 105 -26.11 -26.51 0.08
CA LEU A 105 -27.07 -27.41 -0.55
C LEU A 105 -26.71 -28.91 -0.42
N ASN A 106 -25.62 -29.24 0.28
CA ASN A 106 -25.13 -30.63 0.44
C ASN A 106 -24.94 -31.37 -0.88
N LYS A 107 -24.62 -30.68 -1.98
CA LYS A 107 -24.29 -31.28 -3.26
C LYS A 107 -22.95 -32.03 -3.17
N LYS A 108 -22.78 -33.09 -3.95
CA LYS A 108 -21.53 -33.88 -3.95
C LYS A 108 -20.49 -33.32 -4.92
N GLU A 109 -20.93 -32.75 -6.02
CA GLU A 109 -20.10 -32.28 -7.13
C GLU A 109 -20.59 -30.93 -7.60
N ILE A 110 -19.69 -30.13 -8.19
CA ILE A 110 -19.98 -28.81 -8.79
C ILE A 110 -19.41 -28.75 -10.20
N PRO A 111 -20.17 -28.23 -11.19
CA PRO A 111 -19.66 -27.98 -12.53
C PRO A 111 -18.53 -26.94 -12.50
N GLY A 112 -17.37 -27.26 -13.10
CA GLY A 112 -16.20 -26.38 -13.13
C GLY A 112 -15.35 -26.54 -14.37
N PHE A 113 -14.64 -25.46 -14.72
CA PHE A 113 -13.56 -25.49 -15.70
C PHE A 113 -12.23 -25.71 -14.99
N VAL A 114 -11.39 -26.59 -15.51
CA VAL A 114 -10.06 -26.88 -14.97
C VAL A 114 -9.02 -26.17 -15.81
N PHE A 115 -8.25 -25.29 -15.18
CA PHE A 115 -7.16 -24.52 -15.79
C PHE A 115 -5.80 -25.09 -15.35
N VAL A 116 -4.80 -24.93 -16.23
CA VAL A 116 -3.39 -25.11 -15.88
C VAL A 116 -2.78 -23.75 -15.69
N CYS A 117 -2.40 -23.45 -14.46
CA CYS A 117 -1.73 -22.19 -14.11
C CYS A 117 -0.83 -22.41 -12.88
N ASP A 118 0.23 -21.64 -12.76
CA ASP A 118 1.13 -21.68 -11.60
C ASP A 118 0.59 -20.86 -10.40
N ASP A 119 1.37 -20.76 -9.33
CA ASP A 119 0.98 -20.01 -8.13
C ASP A 119 0.94 -18.51 -8.38
N GLY A 120 1.84 -18.00 -9.23
CA GLY A 120 1.86 -16.59 -9.64
C GLY A 120 0.61 -16.22 -10.41
N ASP A 121 0.21 -17.04 -11.38
CA ASP A 121 -1.01 -16.85 -12.17
C ASP A 121 -2.26 -16.88 -11.29
N LEU A 122 -2.37 -17.86 -10.38
CA LEU A 122 -3.49 -17.96 -9.44
C LEU A 122 -3.58 -16.72 -8.55
N ALA A 123 -2.44 -16.23 -8.06
CA ALA A 123 -2.37 -15.05 -7.21
C ALA A 123 -2.78 -13.77 -7.96
N VAL A 124 -2.29 -13.60 -9.20
CA VAL A 124 -2.67 -12.47 -10.07
C VAL A 124 -4.16 -12.48 -10.37
N MET A 125 -4.72 -13.63 -10.72
CA MET A 125 -6.17 -13.75 -10.98
C MET A 125 -7.00 -13.32 -9.77
N ALA A 126 -6.59 -13.71 -8.56
CA ALA A 126 -7.27 -13.32 -7.33
C ALA A 126 -7.19 -11.80 -7.08
N ILE A 127 -6.05 -11.16 -7.36
CA ILE A 127 -5.88 -9.71 -7.22
C ILE A 127 -6.74 -8.99 -8.25
N VAL A 128 -6.63 -9.34 -9.54
CA VAL A 128 -7.31 -8.67 -10.64
C VAL A 128 -8.83 -8.79 -10.52
N GLU A 129 -9.34 -9.95 -10.10
CA GLU A 129 -10.77 -10.13 -9.82
C GLU A 129 -11.27 -9.16 -8.75
N ASN A 130 -10.45 -8.93 -7.72
CA ASN A 130 -10.86 -8.14 -6.57
C ASN A 130 -10.60 -6.62 -6.71
N VAL A 131 -9.61 -6.21 -7.50
CA VAL A 131 -9.26 -4.77 -7.70
C VAL A 131 -10.42 -3.96 -8.29
N ASN A 132 -11.23 -4.58 -9.16
CA ASN A 132 -12.36 -3.91 -9.80
C ASN A 132 -13.65 -3.95 -8.95
N ARG A 133 -13.58 -4.45 -7.73
CA ARG A 133 -14.74 -4.52 -6.83
C ARG A 133 -14.78 -3.29 -5.94
N GLU A 134 -15.94 -2.67 -5.83
CA GLU A 134 -16.17 -1.49 -4.98
C GLU A 134 -16.06 -1.77 -3.47
N ASP A 135 -16.05 -3.05 -3.07
CA ASP A 135 -16.05 -3.48 -1.68
C ASP A 135 -14.64 -3.59 -1.05
N LEU A 136 -13.55 -3.65 -1.85
CA LEU A 136 -12.18 -3.63 -1.33
C LEU A 136 -11.57 -2.21 -1.29
N SER A 137 -10.87 -1.94 -0.20
CA SER A 137 -10.07 -0.73 -0.04
C SER A 137 -8.70 -0.83 -0.72
N ASP A 138 -8.08 0.31 -1.00
CA ASP A 138 -6.71 0.37 -1.52
C ASP A 138 -5.70 -0.33 -0.57
N TYR A 139 -5.93 -0.25 0.74
CA TYR A 139 -5.10 -0.92 1.74
C TYR A 139 -5.18 -2.45 1.65
N GLU A 140 -6.39 -3.00 1.54
CA GLU A 140 -6.60 -4.45 1.39
C GLU A 140 -5.99 -4.98 0.09
N ILE A 141 -6.11 -4.21 -1.01
CA ILE A 141 -5.46 -4.52 -2.29
C ILE A 141 -3.93 -4.49 -2.11
N GLY A 142 -3.38 -3.50 -1.43
CA GLY A 142 -1.96 -3.42 -1.12
C GLY A 142 -1.45 -4.63 -0.34
N LYS A 143 -2.20 -5.07 0.69
CA LYS A 143 -1.89 -6.31 1.45
C LYS A 143 -1.90 -7.55 0.55
N ALA A 144 -2.88 -7.67 -0.34
CA ALA A 144 -2.98 -8.80 -1.27
C ALA A 144 -1.80 -8.82 -2.26
N ILE A 145 -1.44 -7.67 -2.83
CA ILE A 145 -0.27 -7.51 -3.72
C ILE A 145 1.01 -7.92 -2.99
N ARG A 146 1.17 -7.50 -1.75
CA ARG A 146 2.34 -7.83 -0.93
C ARG A 146 2.46 -9.31 -0.65
N ALA A 147 1.36 -9.95 -0.31
CA ALA A 147 1.34 -11.38 -0.01
C ALA A 147 1.87 -12.26 -1.14
N VAL A 148 1.85 -11.75 -2.37
CA VAL A 148 2.26 -12.48 -3.58
C VAL A 148 3.56 -11.95 -4.20
N GLU A 149 4.17 -10.90 -3.63
CA GLU A 149 5.39 -10.28 -4.19
C GLU A 149 6.51 -11.28 -4.41
N ASN A 150 6.70 -12.20 -3.48
CA ASN A 150 7.76 -13.22 -3.53
C ASN A 150 7.57 -14.28 -4.62
N LEU A 151 6.39 -14.36 -5.26
CA LEU A 151 6.14 -15.24 -6.40
C LEU A 151 6.67 -14.66 -7.71
N PHE A 152 7.13 -13.41 -7.70
CA PHE A 152 7.59 -12.71 -8.88
C PHE A 152 9.05 -12.26 -8.75
N PRO A 153 9.82 -12.25 -9.85
CA PRO A 153 11.22 -11.87 -9.81
C PRO A 153 11.43 -10.37 -9.53
N SER A 154 10.43 -9.54 -9.69
CA SER A 154 10.47 -8.10 -9.36
C SER A 154 9.08 -7.50 -9.25
N LYS A 155 8.98 -6.35 -8.54
CA LYS A 155 7.74 -5.54 -8.46
C LYS A 155 7.24 -5.09 -9.85
N THR A 156 8.15 -4.86 -10.79
CA THR A 156 7.79 -4.51 -12.18
C THR A 156 7.09 -5.68 -12.88
N LYS A 157 7.60 -6.90 -12.70
CA LYS A 157 6.97 -8.10 -13.27
C LYS A 157 5.61 -8.40 -12.65
N LEU A 158 5.47 -8.19 -11.34
CA LEU A 158 4.18 -8.28 -10.67
C LEU A 158 3.19 -7.22 -11.20
N ALA A 159 3.63 -5.97 -11.40
CA ALA A 159 2.79 -4.92 -11.97
C ALA A 159 2.31 -5.28 -13.38
N GLU A 160 3.21 -5.74 -14.26
CA GLU A 160 2.90 -6.21 -15.61
C GLU A 160 1.87 -7.36 -15.58
N ALA A 161 2.07 -8.33 -14.69
CA ALA A 161 1.18 -9.47 -14.54
C ALA A 161 -0.23 -9.07 -14.07
N CYS A 162 -0.33 -8.13 -13.11
CA CYS A 162 -1.60 -7.59 -12.62
C CYS A 162 -2.26 -6.57 -13.57
N GLY A 163 -1.56 -6.15 -14.62
CA GLY A 163 -2.04 -5.10 -15.53
C GLY A 163 -2.02 -3.70 -14.92
N PHE A 164 -1.24 -3.47 -13.86
CA PHE A 164 -1.06 -2.16 -13.27
C PHE A 164 0.05 -1.37 -13.95
N GLN A 165 -0.11 -0.04 -13.98
CA GLN A 165 1.01 0.83 -14.25
C GLN A 165 2.02 0.75 -13.09
N ARG A 166 3.30 0.93 -13.39
CA ARG A 166 4.36 0.86 -12.40
C ARG A 166 4.13 1.82 -11.23
N GLU A 167 3.69 3.04 -11.53
CA GLU A 167 3.42 4.09 -10.54
C GLU A 167 2.31 3.67 -9.58
N ASP A 168 1.23 3.07 -10.08
CA ASP A 168 0.12 2.59 -9.25
C ASP A 168 0.54 1.45 -8.33
N MET A 169 1.37 0.53 -8.84
CA MET A 169 1.93 -0.54 -8.03
C MET A 169 2.75 0.02 -6.86
N TYR A 170 3.62 1.02 -7.10
CA TYR A 170 4.40 1.65 -6.03
C TYR A 170 3.55 2.40 -5.02
N ARG A 171 2.38 2.93 -5.40
CA ARG A 171 1.42 3.54 -4.47
C ARG A 171 0.81 2.50 -3.54
N TYR A 172 0.50 1.29 -4.01
CA TYR A 172 0.05 0.19 -3.14
C TYR A 172 1.14 -0.26 -2.16
N PHE A 173 2.40 -0.30 -2.59
CA PHE A 173 3.52 -0.62 -1.70
C PHE A 173 3.82 0.47 -0.66
N SER A 174 3.35 1.70 -0.86
CA SER A 174 3.59 2.79 0.10
C SER A 174 2.99 2.55 1.47
N PHE A 175 1.93 1.75 1.58
CA PHE A 175 1.31 1.43 2.85
C PHE A 175 2.27 0.77 3.85
N GLU A 176 3.22 -0.04 3.39
CA GLU A 176 4.19 -0.73 4.26
C GLU A 176 5.21 0.20 4.91
N GLU A 177 5.45 1.34 4.29
CA GLU A 177 6.42 2.32 4.76
C GLU A 177 5.79 3.38 5.66
N LEU A 178 4.50 3.22 5.99
CA LEU A 178 3.81 4.05 6.95
C LEU A 178 4.20 3.66 8.39
N PRO A 179 4.17 4.60 9.35
CA PRO A 179 4.40 4.30 10.76
C PRO A 179 3.42 3.26 11.32
N SER A 180 3.89 2.41 12.26
CA SER A 180 3.13 1.29 12.81
C SER A 180 1.75 1.66 13.36
N PHE A 181 1.65 2.80 14.08
CA PHE A 181 0.36 3.28 14.61
C PHE A 181 -0.68 3.51 13.49
N LEU A 182 -0.23 3.90 12.28
CA LEU A 182 -1.12 4.16 11.15
C LEU A 182 -1.53 2.86 10.47
N ILE A 183 -0.63 1.86 10.46
CA ILE A 183 -0.96 0.50 10.01
C ILE A 183 -2.04 -0.12 10.91
N GLU A 184 -1.90 0.02 12.24
CA GLU A 184 -2.92 -0.44 13.20
C GLU A 184 -4.29 0.20 12.93
N LYS A 185 -4.34 1.52 12.69
CA LYS A 185 -5.58 2.21 12.32
C LYS A 185 -6.15 1.74 10.97
N LEU A 186 -5.30 1.43 10.01
CA LEU A 186 -5.72 0.89 8.71
C LEU A 186 -6.23 -0.55 8.83
N ASP A 187 -5.72 -1.34 9.76
CA ASP A 187 -6.25 -2.68 10.06
C ASP A 187 -7.66 -2.59 10.69
N GLU A 188 -7.94 -1.55 11.49
CA GLU A 188 -9.27 -1.28 12.06
C GLU A 188 -10.23 -0.65 11.03
N ASN A 189 -9.73 0.30 10.23
CA ASN A 189 -10.49 0.98 9.18
C ASN A 189 -9.71 0.98 7.85
N PRO A 190 -9.84 -0.05 7.02
CA PRO A 190 -9.09 -0.19 5.77
C PRO A 190 -9.37 0.90 4.72
N ARG A 191 -10.46 1.68 4.90
CA ARG A 191 -10.83 2.78 3.99
C ARG A 191 -10.33 4.15 4.46
N LEU A 192 -9.58 4.22 5.56
CA LEU A 192 -9.10 5.47 6.14
C LEU A 192 -8.25 6.28 5.17
N LEU A 193 -7.40 5.61 4.37
CA LEU A 193 -6.53 6.26 3.38
C LEU A 193 -6.61 5.57 2.03
N SER A 194 -6.59 6.38 0.97
CA SER A 194 -6.35 5.92 -0.39
C SER A 194 -4.86 5.66 -0.64
N ARG A 195 -4.53 4.88 -1.69
CA ARG A 195 -3.15 4.65 -2.13
C ARG A 195 -2.39 5.94 -2.46
N ASN A 196 -3.10 6.97 -2.96
CA ASN A 196 -2.50 8.26 -3.26
C ASN A 196 -2.09 9.00 -1.98
N ALA A 197 -3.00 9.06 -0.98
CA ALA A 197 -2.71 9.68 0.31
C ALA A 197 -1.56 8.97 1.04
N SER A 198 -1.53 7.64 1.02
CA SER A 198 -0.44 6.84 1.57
C SER A 198 0.91 7.17 0.92
N ALA A 199 0.96 7.22 -0.42
CA ALA A 199 2.18 7.55 -1.16
C ALA A 199 2.67 8.99 -0.88
N ASP A 200 1.74 9.94 -0.74
CA ASP A 200 2.07 11.34 -0.42
C ASP A 200 2.59 11.48 1.01
N ILE A 201 1.98 10.81 1.98
CA ILE A 201 2.47 10.78 3.38
C ILE A 201 3.88 10.18 3.43
N LYS A 202 4.09 8.99 2.84
CA LYS A 202 5.41 8.38 2.73
C LYS A 202 6.44 9.34 2.15
N ARG A 203 6.12 10.00 1.02
CA ARG A 203 7.03 10.93 0.33
C ARG A 203 7.42 12.12 1.20
N VAL A 204 6.52 12.62 2.04
CA VAL A 204 6.83 13.71 2.97
C VAL A 204 7.69 13.20 4.11
N LEU A 205 7.32 12.09 4.74
CA LEU A 205 8.07 11.52 5.86
C LEU A 205 9.49 11.12 5.47
N SER A 206 9.70 10.59 4.25
CA SER A 206 11.03 10.20 3.77
C SER A 206 12.00 11.37 3.54
N LYS A 207 11.51 12.62 3.49
CA LYS A 207 12.32 13.82 3.36
C LYS A 207 12.69 14.45 4.70
N ILE A 208 12.11 13.96 5.78
CA ILE A 208 12.34 14.47 7.13
C ILE A 208 13.53 13.71 7.72
N GLY A 209 14.52 14.46 8.22
CA GLY A 209 15.68 13.86 8.89
C GLY A 209 15.32 13.17 10.20
N PRO A 210 16.17 12.25 10.66
CA PRO A 210 15.92 11.47 11.87
C PRO A 210 15.71 12.33 13.11
N GLU A 211 16.36 13.50 13.18
CA GLU A 211 16.25 14.47 14.25
C GLU A 211 14.83 15.06 14.42
N ASN A 212 14.05 15.07 13.36
CA ASN A 212 12.69 15.63 13.35
C ASN A 212 11.60 14.53 13.23
N SER A 213 11.99 13.27 13.30
CA SER A 213 11.09 12.14 13.08
C SER A 213 9.96 12.08 14.13
N GLU A 214 10.26 12.30 15.40
CA GLU A 214 9.25 12.28 16.47
C GLU A 214 8.23 13.39 16.32
N LEU A 215 8.68 14.59 15.96
CA LEU A 215 7.81 15.73 15.68
C LEU A 215 6.89 15.43 14.49
N ALA A 216 7.44 14.89 13.40
CA ALA A 216 6.67 14.52 12.22
C ALA A 216 5.59 13.47 12.52
N ILE A 217 5.91 12.47 13.35
CA ILE A 217 4.95 11.46 13.79
C ILE A 217 3.86 12.07 14.67
N SER A 218 4.20 13.01 15.56
CA SER A 218 3.22 13.72 16.38
C SER A 218 2.24 14.53 15.53
N ILE A 219 2.75 15.27 14.54
CA ILE A 219 1.94 16.03 13.57
C ILE A 219 1.06 15.10 12.75
N LEU A 220 1.60 13.97 12.27
CA LEU A 220 0.83 12.98 11.53
C LEU A 220 -0.30 12.40 12.39
N LYS A 221 -0.06 12.06 13.65
CA LYS A 221 -1.11 11.59 14.58
C LYS A 221 -2.25 12.61 14.72
N ASN A 222 -1.90 13.88 14.84
CA ASN A 222 -2.90 14.96 14.86
C ASN A 222 -3.68 15.02 13.54
N ALA A 223 -2.99 15.01 12.39
CA ALA A 223 -3.63 15.03 11.08
C ALA A 223 -4.60 13.85 10.87
N ILE A 224 -4.25 12.65 11.32
CA ILE A 224 -5.14 11.48 11.27
C ILE A 224 -6.34 11.66 12.21
N SER A 225 -6.16 12.23 13.39
CA SER A 225 -7.29 12.56 14.27
C SER A 225 -8.26 13.57 13.64
N LEU A 226 -7.75 14.58 12.93
CA LEU A 226 -8.57 15.53 12.18
C LEU A 226 -9.30 14.87 11.00
N LEU A 227 -8.64 13.91 10.31
CA LEU A 227 -9.29 13.12 9.26
C LEU A 227 -10.46 12.32 9.81
N GLU A 228 -10.28 11.61 10.93
CA GLU A 228 -11.32 10.81 11.58
C GLU A 228 -12.53 11.64 12.02
N LYS A 229 -12.31 12.91 12.36
CA LYS A 229 -13.36 13.89 12.69
C LYS A 229 -13.99 14.57 11.47
N ASN A 230 -13.53 14.24 10.25
CA ASN A 230 -13.90 14.92 9.00
C ASN A 230 -13.52 16.43 8.95
N GLU A 231 -12.53 16.84 9.74
CA GLU A 231 -12.01 18.21 9.75
C GLU A 231 -10.85 18.42 8.76
N LEU A 232 -10.24 17.33 8.29
CA LEU A 232 -9.18 17.33 7.29
C LEU A 232 -9.46 16.27 6.21
N ASP A 233 -9.28 16.64 4.95
CA ASP A 233 -9.35 15.68 3.84
C ASP A 233 -8.05 14.89 3.70
N GLN A 234 -8.14 13.59 3.37
CA GLN A 234 -6.97 12.72 3.22
C GLN A 234 -5.94 13.21 2.21
N THR A 235 -6.35 13.90 1.14
CA THR A 235 -5.46 14.46 0.11
C THR A 235 -4.61 15.63 0.63
N LYS A 236 -5.01 16.23 1.75
CA LYS A 236 -4.33 17.38 2.36
C LYS A 236 -3.39 17.01 3.50
N ILE A 237 -3.36 15.74 3.94
CA ILE A 237 -2.53 15.29 5.08
C ILE A 237 -1.05 15.60 4.84
N ALA A 238 -0.52 15.25 3.67
CA ALA A 238 0.88 15.48 3.34
C ALA A 238 1.25 16.98 3.33
N GLN A 239 0.34 17.82 2.85
CA GLN A 239 0.50 19.28 2.89
C GLN A 239 0.45 19.81 4.32
N HIS A 240 -0.49 19.32 5.14
CA HIS A 240 -0.61 19.66 6.55
C HIS A 240 0.67 19.33 7.33
N ILE A 241 1.24 18.12 7.15
CA ILE A 241 2.52 17.74 7.76
C ILE A 241 3.61 18.72 7.36
N SER A 242 3.76 18.99 6.06
CA SER A 242 4.80 19.89 5.55
C SER A 242 4.68 21.32 6.09
N PHE A 243 3.45 21.82 6.21
CA PHE A 243 3.17 23.15 6.74
C PHE A 243 3.44 23.23 8.24
N SER A 244 2.90 22.27 9.03
CA SER A 244 3.09 22.26 10.48
C SER A 244 4.55 22.04 10.87
N MET A 245 5.30 21.22 10.14
CA MET A 245 6.75 21.06 10.32
C MET A 245 7.47 22.39 10.12
N LYS A 246 7.15 23.09 9.04
CA LYS A 246 7.76 24.40 8.75
C LYS A 246 7.42 25.42 9.84
N GLN A 247 6.18 25.46 10.30
CA GLN A 247 5.76 26.36 11.38
C GLN A 247 6.48 26.04 12.69
N SER A 248 6.54 24.77 13.11
CA SER A 248 7.26 24.38 14.33
C SER A 248 8.75 24.69 14.26
N MET A 249 9.38 24.54 13.08
CA MET A 249 10.78 24.96 12.89
C MET A 249 10.97 26.47 12.98
N LEU A 250 10.01 27.27 12.50
CA LEU A 250 10.04 28.74 12.62
C LEU A 250 9.81 29.17 14.07
N GLU A 251 8.89 28.56 14.80
CA GLU A 251 8.65 28.83 16.23
C GLU A 251 9.85 28.44 17.09
N LEU A 252 10.57 27.37 16.73
CA LEU A 252 11.87 27.02 17.36
C LEU A 252 12.94 28.07 17.07
N ASP A 253 12.92 28.72 15.90
CA ASP A 253 13.85 29.81 15.54
C ASP A 253 13.42 31.15 16.18
N GLU A 254 12.13 31.36 16.44
CA GLU A 254 11.59 32.54 17.17
C GLU A 254 11.78 32.45 18.71
N THR A 255 12.01 31.29 19.27
CA THR A 255 12.45 31.12 20.68
C THR A 255 13.92 31.49 20.90
N ILE A 256 14.58 32.13 19.93
CA ILE A 256 15.86 32.78 20.09
C ILE A 256 15.70 33.95 21.08
N THR A 257 16.01 33.71 22.35
CA THR A 257 15.79 34.64 23.44
C THR A 257 16.73 35.85 23.36
N LYS A 258 17.83 35.76 22.60
CA LYS A 258 18.77 36.85 22.37
C LYS A 258 19.52 36.67 21.07
N ARG A 259 19.54 37.73 20.25
CA ARG A 259 20.31 37.77 19.02
C ARG A 259 21.15 39.05 19.02
N ASP A 260 22.45 38.88 19.16
CA ASP A 260 23.42 39.99 19.09
C ASP A 260 24.08 39.99 17.71
N GLU A 261 24.04 41.12 17.04
CA GLU A 261 24.58 41.26 15.69
C GLU A 261 26.02 41.76 15.72
N PHE A 262 26.88 41.20 14.89
CA PHE A 262 28.24 41.70 14.66
C PHE A 262 28.22 42.72 13.54
N ILE A 263 28.56 43.99 13.86
CA ILE A 263 28.55 45.06 12.88
C ILE A 263 29.97 45.68 12.88
N ILE A 264 30.58 45.78 11.70
CA ILE A 264 31.85 46.51 11.46
C ILE A 264 31.58 47.53 10.36
N ASP A 265 31.96 48.79 10.62
CA ASP A 265 31.77 49.92 9.72
C ASP A 265 30.35 50.07 9.13
N GLY A 266 29.35 49.79 9.99
CA GLY A 266 27.92 49.83 9.60
C GLY A 266 27.44 48.66 8.77
N LEU A 267 28.31 47.69 8.45
CA LEU A 267 27.96 46.46 7.73
C LEU A 267 27.78 45.30 8.69
N LYS A 268 26.65 44.61 8.57
CA LYS A 268 26.37 43.39 9.33
C LYS A 268 27.21 42.25 8.78
N ILE A 269 28.13 41.73 9.59
CA ILE A 269 29.09 40.69 9.24
C ILE A 269 28.69 39.31 9.79
N GLY A 270 27.74 39.27 10.73
CA GLY A 270 27.29 38.01 11.34
C GLY A 270 26.37 38.27 12.51
N TYR A 271 26.08 37.20 13.26
CA TYR A 271 25.33 37.26 14.52
C TYR A 271 25.64 36.07 15.42
N ILE A 272 25.38 36.22 16.69
CA ILE A 272 25.29 35.16 17.66
C ILE A 272 23.84 35.09 18.13
N SER A 273 23.27 33.89 18.17
CA SER A 273 21.94 33.67 18.72
C SER A 273 21.99 32.62 19.81
N THR A 274 21.36 32.92 20.93
CA THR A 274 21.27 32.04 22.10
C THR A 274 19.85 31.57 22.28
N SER A 275 19.67 30.26 22.37
CA SER A 275 18.40 29.61 22.66
C SER A 275 18.55 28.65 23.83
N PRO A 276 17.47 28.16 24.43
CA PRO A 276 17.52 27.11 25.46
C PRO A 276 18.25 25.83 25.01
N ASN A 277 18.28 25.58 23.71
CA ASN A 277 18.84 24.37 23.11
C ASN A 277 20.28 24.53 22.61
N GLY A 278 20.84 25.76 22.61
CA GLY A 278 22.20 25.98 22.18
C GLY A 278 22.53 27.40 21.73
N ILE A 279 23.75 27.57 21.29
CA ILE A 279 24.30 28.83 20.78
C ILE A 279 24.69 28.60 19.32
N ILE A 280 24.24 29.52 18.42
CA ILE A 280 24.60 29.52 17.01
C ILE A 280 25.36 30.78 16.73
N ILE A 281 26.56 30.68 16.13
CA ILE A 281 27.36 31.80 15.65
C ILE A 281 27.41 31.67 14.12
N LYS A 282 26.99 32.73 13.43
CA LYS A 282 26.98 32.76 11.96
C LYS A 282 27.71 33.99 11.43
N PHE A 283 28.62 33.78 10.50
CA PHE A 283 29.31 34.85 9.76
C PHE A 283 28.83 34.86 8.32
N SER A 284 28.73 36.03 7.72
CA SER A 284 28.42 36.21 6.29
C SER A 284 29.52 35.59 5.42
N SER A 285 29.17 35.04 4.27
CA SER A 285 30.13 34.40 3.36
C SER A 285 31.19 35.42 2.90
N GLY A 286 32.47 35.03 2.89
CA GLY A 286 33.59 35.86 2.45
C GLY A 286 34.26 36.72 3.52
N ILE A 287 33.69 36.83 4.74
CA ILE A 287 34.26 37.64 5.82
C ILE A 287 35.43 36.96 6.50
N LEU A 288 35.38 35.67 6.63
CA LEU A 288 36.47 34.87 7.18
C LEU A 288 37.27 34.24 6.03
N ASP A 289 38.54 34.69 5.87
CA ASP A 289 39.54 33.99 5.07
C ASP A 289 39.94 32.65 5.71
N LYS A 290 40.80 31.88 5.06
CA LYS A 290 41.23 30.56 5.52
C LYS A 290 41.93 30.62 6.88
N GLU A 291 42.81 31.61 7.07
CA GLU A 291 43.61 31.77 8.28
C GLU A 291 42.71 32.10 9.49
N LYS A 292 41.74 33.02 9.31
CA LYS A 292 40.77 33.39 10.38
C LYS A 292 39.82 32.25 10.72
N LYS A 293 39.48 31.40 9.77
CA LYS A 293 38.70 30.19 10.05
C LYS A 293 39.47 29.20 10.91
N GLU A 294 40.77 28.99 10.64
CA GLU A 294 41.65 28.13 11.41
C GLU A 294 41.85 28.67 12.83
N GLN A 295 42.04 29.99 12.98
CA GLN A 295 42.12 30.64 14.28
C GLN A 295 40.84 30.52 15.09
N LEU A 296 39.68 30.73 14.47
CA LEU A 296 38.37 30.55 15.11
C LEU A 296 38.17 29.12 15.58
N GLN A 297 38.51 28.12 14.73
CA GLN A 297 38.44 26.70 15.08
C GLN A 297 39.30 26.35 16.31
N SER A 298 40.52 26.91 16.36
CA SER A 298 41.43 26.73 17.51
C SER A 298 40.86 27.32 18.81
N LEU A 299 40.27 28.52 18.73
CA LEU A 299 39.63 29.17 19.88
C LEU A 299 38.44 28.34 20.40
N ILE A 300 37.60 27.80 19.50
CA ILE A 300 36.49 26.94 19.89
C ILE A 300 36.98 25.66 20.53
N ASN A 301 38.00 25.00 20.00
CA ASN A 301 38.57 23.80 20.55
C ASN A 301 39.14 24.03 21.97
N ASN A 302 39.90 25.08 22.15
CA ASN A 302 40.43 25.46 23.47
C ASN A 302 39.32 25.69 24.50
N PHE A 303 38.25 26.39 24.08
CA PHE A 303 37.08 26.61 24.93
C PHE A 303 36.36 25.32 25.33
N LEU A 304 36.22 24.39 24.38
CA LEU A 304 35.61 23.08 24.62
C LEU A 304 36.45 22.22 25.58
N ASP A 305 37.78 22.26 25.45
CA ASP A 305 38.70 21.55 26.33
C ASP A 305 38.61 22.09 27.80
N GLU A 306 38.49 23.41 27.99
CA GLU A 306 38.25 23.99 29.31
C GLU A 306 36.92 23.50 29.95
N ILE A 307 35.85 23.40 29.16
CA ILE A 307 34.55 22.91 29.64
C ILE A 307 34.63 21.44 30.01
N ILE A 308 35.33 20.63 29.23
CA ILE A 308 35.50 19.19 29.50
C ILE A 308 36.31 18.95 30.74
N HIS A 309 37.38 19.75 30.97
CA HIS A 309 38.19 19.64 32.20
C HIS A 309 37.41 20.03 33.47
N LYS A 310 36.59 21.09 33.43
CA LYS A 310 35.74 21.50 34.55
C LYS A 310 34.58 20.55 34.87
N ARG A 311 34.23 19.61 34.00
CA ARG A 311 33.23 18.57 34.28
C ARG A 311 33.81 17.30 34.89
N LYS A 312 35.15 17.20 34.99
CA LYS A 312 35.86 16.05 35.58
C LYS A 312 36.35 16.31 37.01
N GLU A 313 36.22 17.53 37.49
CA GLU A 313 36.34 17.92 38.91
C GLU A 313 34.92 17.99 39.56
#